data_15f47a863992bb4f2a97114b3b6a1b37
#
_entry.id   15f47a863992bb4f2a97114b3b6a1b37
#
_cell.length_a   1.000
_cell.length_b   1.000
_cell.length_c   1.000
_cell.angle_alpha   90.00
_cell.angle_beta   90.00
_cell.angle_gamma   90.00
#
_symmetry.space_group_name_H-M   'P 1'
#
loop_
_entity.id
_entity.type
_entity.pdbx_description
1 polymer ?
#
loop_
_entity_poly.entity_id
_entity_poly.type
_entity_poly.pdbx_seq_one_letter_code
_entity_poly.pdbx_strand_id
1 'polypeptide(L)'
;MPIIKSAKKRIWIGLFQTPKHAEYEFIDIPNYYDFTHNLELSDSTKVGFAARTETRKRVWYLENIDCYLFTTLKVLNDVWEKGYGVNFKRAKRYMFDYSKLDWFYRLDWGISHSCFNYEPFGYSIFQAVDYGKLPILSKEWMKDWNYPFRADTKTEFEGTIQWIKNSDYEYKKHWFNKIKEYMLEYSDRNKWIKDLLDIYNS
;
A
#
# COMPACT_ATOMS: atom_id res chain seq x y z
N MET A 1 -13.40 16.44 3.17
CA MET A 1 -12.28 17.34 3.50
C MET A 1 -12.78 18.77 3.39
N PRO A 2 -12.65 19.63 4.40
CA PRO A 2 -13.11 21.02 4.27
C PRO A 2 -12.23 21.73 3.23
N ILE A 3 -12.85 22.28 2.22
CA ILE A 3 -12.17 23.03 1.16
C ILE A 3 -11.95 24.45 1.69
N ILE A 4 -10.70 24.87 1.80
CA ILE A 4 -10.36 26.25 2.16
C ILE A 4 -10.68 27.15 0.95
N LYS A 5 -11.84 27.80 1.00
CA LYS A 5 -12.36 28.61 -0.12
C LYS A 5 -11.49 29.81 -0.52
N SER A 6 -10.56 30.24 0.38
CA SER A 6 -9.70 31.41 0.17
C SER A 6 -8.33 31.10 -0.45
N ALA A 7 -7.97 29.83 -0.64
CA ALA A 7 -6.69 29.47 -1.24
C ALA A 7 -6.70 29.74 -2.76
N LYS A 8 -5.70 30.49 -3.27
CA LYS A 8 -5.51 30.73 -4.71
C LYS A 8 -5.16 29.46 -5.47
N LYS A 9 -4.43 28.54 -4.83
CA LYS A 9 -4.03 27.24 -5.39
C LYS A 9 -4.31 26.14 -4.38
N ARG A 10 -4.60 24.95 -4.87
CA ARG A 10 -4.83 23.76 -4.05
C ARG A 10 -3.92 22.63 -4.51
N ILE A 11 -3.27 22.00 -3.54
CA ILE A 11 -2.38 20.89 -3.80
C ILE A 11 -3.14 19.60 -3.49
N TRP A 12 -3.14 18.67 -4.43
CA TRP A 12 -3.60 17.31 -4.23
C TRP A 12 -2.38 16.40 -4.07
N ILE A 13 -2.27 15.77 -2.90
CA ILE A 13 -1.20 14.81 -2.64
C ILE A 13 -1.75 13.42 -2.92
N GLY A 14 -1.47 12.90 -4.11
CA GLY A 14 -1.95 11.57 -4.49
C GLY A 14 -1.53 11.17 -5.88
N LEU A 15 -1.45 9.87 -6.11
CA LEU A 15 -1.05 9.29 -7.39
C LEU A 15 -2.25 8.80 -8.21
N PHE A 16 -3.51 8.98 -7.74
CA PHE A 16 -4.64 8.29 -8.34
C PHE A 16 -5.75 9.13 -8.92
N GLN A 17 -6.18 10.14 -8.23
CA GLN A 17 -7.36 10.89 -8.65
C GLN A 17 -7.30 12.31 -8.13
N THR A 18 -7.11 13.23 -9.04
CA THR A 18 -7.42 14.62 -8.78
C THR A 18 -8.93 14.76 -8.57
N PRO A 19 -9.38 15.33 -7.44
CA PRO A 19 -10.81 15.55 -7.24
C PRO A 19 -11.38 16.40 -8.36
N LYS A 20 -12.39 15.90 -9.07
CA LYS A 20 -13.08 16.64 -10.12
C LYS A 20 -14.02 17.69 -9.51
N HIS A 21 -13.48 18.80 -9.05
CA HIS A 21 -14.25 19.98 -8.70
C HIS A 21 -13.97 21.03 -9.76
N ALA A 22 -14.94 21.30 -10.63
CA ALA A 22 -14.83 22.24 -11.74
C ALA A 22 -14.47 23.69 -11.34
N GLU A 23 -14.55 23.99 -10.04
CA GLU A 23 -14.34 25.34 -9.51
C GLU A 23 -12.89 25.64 -9.10
N TYR A 24 -11.99 24.63 -9.14
CA TYR A 24 -10.63 24.79 -8.61
C TYR A 24 -9.58 24.12 -9.47
N GLU A 25 -8.49 24.82 -9.65
CA GLU A 25 -7.27 24.24 -10.21
C GLU A 25 -6.55 23.46 -9.13
N PHE A 26 -6.29 22.18 -9.37
CA PHE A 26 -5.52 21.31 -8.50
C PHE A 26 -4.15 21.03 -9.12
N ILE A 27 -3.14 21.07 -8.30
CA ILE A 27 -1.78 20.67 -8.69
C ILE A 27 -1.50 19.34 -8.00
N ASP A 28 -1.23 18.32 -8.80
CA ASP A 28 -0.88 16.99 -8.30
C ASP A 28 0.61 16.96 -7.92
N ILE A 29 0.87 16.80 -6.62
CA ILE A 29 2.22 16.56 -6.13
C ILE A 29 2.18 15.23 -5.36
N PRO A 30 2.92 14.21 -5.82
CA PRO A 30 3.09 13.00 -5.04
C PRO A 30 3.83 13.33 -3.74
N ASN A 31 3.50 12.64 -2.65
CA ASN A 31 4.24 12.77 -1.43
C ASN A 31 5.62 12.10 -1.56
N TYR A 32 6.49 12.26 -0.57
CA TYR A 32 7.79 11.60 -0.57
C TYR A 32 7.85 10.44 0.44
N TYR A 33 8.75 9.50 0.19
CA TYR A 33 9.09 8.42 1.10
C TYR A 33 10.60 8.16 1.07
N ASP A 34 11.25 8.24 2.22
CA ASP A 34 12.68 7.93 2.35
C ASP A 34 12.85 6.42 2.58
N PHE A 35 13.44 5.72 1.62
CA PHE A 35 13.82 4.32 1.75
C PHE A 35 15.02 4.18 2.68
N THR A 36 14.77 3.84 3.94
CA THR A 36 15.80 3.80 4.99
C THR A 36 16.34 2.41 5.26
N HIS A 37 15.55 1.37 5.02
CA HIS A 37 15.94 -0.02 5.24
C HIS A 37 16.48 -0.67 3.98
N ASN A 38 15.85 -0.38 2.84
CA ASN A 38 16.30 -0.79 1.51
C ASN A 38 16.63 -2.29 1.40
N LEU A 39 15.83 -3.14 2.07
CA LEU A 39 16.10 -4.57 2.16
C LEU A 39 15.89 -5.27 0.82
N GLU A 40 16.59 -6.40 0.65
CA GLU A 40 16.38 -7.32 -0.46
C GLU A 40 15.03 -8.02 -0.36
N LEU A 41 14.55 -8.56 -1.49
CA LEU A 41 13.31 -9.32 -1.54
C LEU A 41 13.35 -10.51 -0.58
N SER A 42 12.33 -10.64 0.25
CA SER A 42 12.13 -11.81 1.13
C SER A 42 11.71 -13.03 0.31
N ASP A 43 12.29 -14.17 0.62
CA ASP A 43 11.90 -15.48 0.03
C ASP A 43 10.59 -16.03 0.59
N SER A 44 10.11 -15.50 1.70
CA SER A 44 8.88 -15.97 2.33
C SER A 44 7.66 -15.76 1.44
N THR A 45 6.83 -16.79 1.33
CA THR A 45 5.54 -16.74 0.60
C THR A 45 4.33 -16.53 1.51
N LYS A 46 4.57 -16.26 2.80
CA LYS A 46 3.51 -15.90 3.74
C LYS A 46 3.02 -14.48 3.48
N VAL A 47 1.74 -14.25 3.71
CA VAL A 47 1.09 -12.96 3.48
C VAL A 47 1.14 -12.11 4.75
N GLY A 48 1.39 -10.80 4.59
CA GLY A 48 1.30 -9.81 5.66
C GLY A 48 0.38 -8.65 5.29
N PHE A 49 -0.23 -8.03 6.30
CA PHE A 49 -1.08 -6.86 6.17
C PHE A 49 -0.77 -5.88 7.31
N ALA A 50 -0.35 -4.68 6.96
CA ALA A 50 -0.05 -3.59 7.88
C ALA A 50 -0.85 -2.34 7.50
N ALA A 51 -2.11 -2.26 7.93
CA ALA A 51 -2.96 -1.10 7.68
C ALA A 51 -4.15 -1.05 8.63
N ARG A 52 -4.88 0.07 8.63
CA ARG A 52 -6.16 0.19 9.32
C ARG A 52 -7.22 -0.71 8.67
N THR A 53 -8.14 -1.24 9.49
CA THR A 53 -9.26 -2.08 9.02
C THR A 53 -10.40 -1.26 8.41
N GLU A 54 -10.09 -0.46 7.41
CA GLU A 54 -11.07 0.31 6.65
C GLU A 54 -11.55 -0.49 5.42
N THR A 55 -12.79 -0.26 4.97
CA THR A 55 -13.36 -0.91 3.78
C THR A 55 -12.46 -0.77 2.56
N ARG A 56 -11.91 0.43 2.32
CA ARG A 56 -10.97 0.67 1.21
C ARG A 56 -9.69 -0.16 1.26
N LYS A 57 -9.30 -0.68 2.43
CA LYS A 57 -8.12 -1.54 2.60
C LYS A 57 -8.39 -3.01 2.29
N ARG A 58 -9.65 -3.38 1.98
CA ARG A 58 -10.05 -4.70 1.53
C ARG A 58 -9.55 -5.84 2.43
N VAL A 59 -9.55 -5.64 3.76
CA VAL A 59 -9.03 -6.62 4.72
C VAL A 59 -9.69 -8.00 4.59
N TRP A 60 -10.95 -8.04 4.11
CA TRP A 60 -11.69 -9.31 3.88
C TRP A 60 -11.08 -10.22 2.80
N TYR A 61 -10.15 -9.72 1.97
CA TYR A 61 -9.39 -10.58 1.06
C TYR A 61 -8.56 -11.62 1.81
N LEU A 62 -8.22 -11.34 3.08
CA LEU A 62 -7.43 -12.22 3.94
C LEU A 62 -8.26 -13.27 4.68
N GLU A 63 -9.58 -13.30 4.45
CA GLU A 63 -10.43 -14.35 5.00
C GLU A 63 -9.94 -15.73 4.59
N ASN A 64 -9.76 -16.61 5.58
CA ASN A 64 -9.25 -17.98 5.42
C ASN A 64 -7.81 -18.10 4.87
N ILE A 65 -7.07 -17.00 4.77
CA ILE A 65 -5.66 -17.00 4.37
C ILE A 65 -4.78 -17.09 5.62
N ASP A 66 -3.74 -17.93 5.55
CA ASP A 66 -2.68 -17.96 6.56
C ASP A 66 -1.81 -16.71 6.40
N CYS A 67 -1.94 -15.76 7.33
CA CYS A 67 -1.34 -14.45 7.20
C CYS A 67 -0.97 -13.81 8.55
N TYR A 68 -0.18 -12.74 8.48
CA TYR A 68 0.14 -11.86 9.59
C TYR A 68 -0.70 -10.58 9.49
N LEU A 69 -1.50 -10.26 10.50
CA LEU A 69 -2.32 -9.05 10.57
C LEU A 69 -1.78 -8.09 11.62
N PHE A 70 -1.37 -6.90 11.20
CA PHE A 70 -0.97 -5.81 12.06
C PHE A 70 -1.95 -4.65 11.88
N THR A 71 -2.97 -4.62 12.74
CA THR A 71 -4.12 -3.73 12.58
C THR A 71 -4.83 -3.47 13.89
N THR A 72 -5.88 -2.64 13.88
CA THR A 72 -6.71 -2.35 15.03
C THR A 72 -7.61 -3.56 15.34
N LEU A 73 -7.18 -4.45 16.23
CA LEU A 73 -7.86 -5.72 16.53
C LEU A 73 -9.32 -5.54 16.96
N LYS A 74 -9.63 -4.49 17.74
CA LYS A 74 -11.00 -4.22 18.14
C LYS A 74 -11.91 -4.02 16.93
N VAL A 75 -11.49 -3.20 15.97
CA VAL A 75 -12.25 -2.95 14.73
C VAL A 75 -12.36 -4.22 13.90
N LEU A 76 -11.29 -5.02 13.83
CA LEU A 76 -11.31 -6.30 13.12
C LEU A 76 -12.39 -7.22 13.70
N ASN A 77 -12.40 -7.41 15.02
CA ASN A 77 -13.37 -8.31 15.68
C ASN A 77 -14.80 -7.76 15.63
N ASP A 78 -15.00 -6.47 15.88
CA ASP A 78 -16.34 -5.91 16.00
C ASP A 78 -17.00 -5.66 14.64
N VAL A 79 -16.25 -5.19 13.67
CA VAL A 79 -16.79 -4.82 12.35
C VAL A 79 -16.75 -6.01 11.39
N TRP A 80 -15.61 -6.66 11.25
CA TRP A 80 -15.41 -7.67 10.21
C TRP A 80 -15.86 -9.06 10.62
N GLU A 81 -15.46 -9.54 11.79
CA GLU A 81 -15.83 -10.90 12.22
C GLU A 81 -17.29 -10.97 12.67
N LYS A 82 -17.75 -10.02 13.50
CA LYS A 82 -19.12 -10.01 14.01
C LYS A 82 -20.11 -9.36 13.04
N GLY A 83 -19.71 -8.25 12.40
CA GLY A 83 -20.59 -7.47 11.54
C GLY A 83 -20.78 -8.06 10.14
N TYR A 84 -19.70 -8.59 9.54
CA TYR A 84 -19.70 -9.11 8.17
C TYR A 84 -19.49 -10.63 8.08
N GLY A 85 -19.33 -11.33 9.22
CA GLY A 85 -19.13 -12.78 9.25
C GLY A 85 -17.82 -13.25 8.63
N VAL A 86 -16.83 -12.35 8.48
CA VAL A 86 -15.52 -12.66 7.86
C VAL A 86 -14.67 -13.47 8.85
N ASN A 87 -14.05 -14.54 8.38
CA ASN A 87 -13.29 -15.46 9.21
C ASN A 87 -11.78 -15.26 9.09
N PHE A 88 -11.15 -14.77 10.16
CA PHE A 88 -9.70 -14.59 10.26
C PHE A 88 -9.00 -15.61 11.17
N LYS A 89 -9.59 -16.80 11.39
CA LYS A 89 -9.03 -17.81 12.31
C LYS A 89 -7.63 -18.28 11.96
N ARG A 90 -7.22 -18.18 10.70
CA ARG A 90 -5.88 -18.56 10.21
C ARG A 90 -4.85 -17.44 10.33
N ALA A 91 -5.27 -16.24 10.73
CA ALA A 91 -4.39 -15.09 10.84
C ALA A 91 -3.68 -15.03 12.20
N LYS A 92 -2.38 -14.77 12.18
CA LYS A 92 -1.60 -14.34 13.35
C LYS A 92 -1.81 -12.85 13.53
N ARG A 93 -2.47 -12.46 14.63
CA ARG A 93 -2.97 -11.09 14.85
C ARG A 93 -2.09 -10.32 15.81
N TYR A 94 -1.78 -9.10 15.45
CA TYR A 94 -1.03 -8.16 16.27
C TYR A 94 -1.75 -6.83 16.31
N MET A 95 -1.85 -6.24 17.50
CA MET A 95 -2.43 -4.90 17.65
C MET A 95 -1.48 -3.87 17.06
N PHE A 96 -2.04 -2.96 16.26
CA PHE A 96 -1.29 -1.88 15.64
C PHE A 96 -0.71 -0.95 16.71
N ASP A 97 0.60 -0.78 16.68
CA ASP A 97 1.39 0.11 17.51
C ASP A 97 2.57 0.60 16.67
N TYR A 98 2.67 1.90 16.46
CA TYR A 98 3.73 2.49 15.64
C TYR A 98 5.14 2.10 16.12
N SER A 99 5.35 1.97 17.42
CA SER A 99 6.65 1.57 17.98
C SER A 99 7.07 0.14 17.61
N LYS A 100 6.12 -0.68 17.16
CA LYS A 100 6.33 -2.09 16.76
C LYS A 100 6.30 -2.29 15.25
N LEU A 101 6.19 -1.23 14.47
CA LEU A 101 6.05 -1.32 13.01
C LEU A 101 7.29 -1.96 12.37
N ASP A 102 8.49 -1.52 12.76
CA ASP A 102 9.76 -2.12 12.31
C ASP A 102 9.83 -3.61 12.65
N TRP A 103 9.52 -3.98 13.88
CA TRP A 103 9.47 -5.37 14.30
C TRP A 103 8.50 -6.20 13.46
N PHE A 104 7.29 -5.68 13.16
CA PHE A 104 6.31 -6.40 12.36
C PHE A 104 6.81 -6.66 10.94
N TYR A 105 7.40 -5.67 10.29
CA TYR A 105 7.94 -5.83 8.94
C TYR A 105 9.15 -6.79 8.89
N ARG A 106 9.84 -7.02 10.00
CA ARG A 106 10.93 -8.02 10.10
C ARG A 106 10.45 -9.44 10.36
N LEU A 107 9.16 -9.66 10.61
CA LEU A 107 8.63 -11.03 10.72
C LEU A 107 8.76 -11.79 9.40
N ASP A 108 8.69 -13.13 9.52
CA ASP A 108 8.80 -14.06 8.39
C ASP A 108 7.53 -14.06 7.52
N TRP A 109 7.36 -12.99 6.76
CA TRP A 109 6.40 -12.89 5.67
C TRP A 109 7.02 -12.13 4.50
N GLY A 110 6.56 -12.38 3.27
CA GLY A 110 7.20 -11.83 2.07
C GLY A 110 6.21 -11.20 1.09
N ILE A 111 4.93 -11.55 1.15
CA ILE A 111 3.88 -11.00 0.27
C ILE A 111 3.07 -9.96 1.03
N SER A 112 3.03 -8.72 0.56
CA SER A 112 2.21 -7.67 1.16
C SER A 112 0.83 -7.57 0.50
N HIS A 113 -0.23 -7.72 1.30
CA HIS A 113 -1.56 -7.31 0.85
C HIS A 113 -1.63 -5.78 0.81
N SER A 114 -1.58 -5.24 -0.39
CA SER A 114 -1.57 -3.82 -0.70
C SER A 114 -2.64 -3.43 -1.75
N CYS A 115 -3.67 -4.26 -1.93
CA CYS A 115 -4.79 -4.06 -2.86
C CYS A 115 -5.76 -3.00 -2.35
N PHE A 116 -5.29 -1.79 -2.08
CA PHE A 116 -6.08 -0.72 -1.50
C PHE A 116 -6.84 0.07 -2.57
N ASN A 117 -8.11 0.39 -2.29
CA ASN A 117 -8.89 1.32 -3.10
C ASN A 117 -8.66 2.75 -2.64
N TYR A 118 -8.65 3.67 -3.57
CA TYR A 118 -8.59 5.12 -3.28
C TYR A 118 -7.46 5.49 -2.30
N GLU A 119 -6.29 4.87 -2.49
CA GLU A 119 -5.11 5.16 -1.69
C GLU A 119 -4.30 6.29 -2.36
N PRO A 120 -4.29 7.50 -1.83
CA PRO A 120 -3.65 8.64 -2.51
C PRO A 120 -2.15 8.44 -2.71
N PHE A 121 -1.42 8.02 -1.69
CA PHE A 121 0.02 7.77 -1.77
C PHE A 121 0.39 6.34 -1.36
N GLY A 122 -0.14 5.87 -0.22
CA GLY A 122 0.06 4.48 0.21
C GLY A 122 1.36 4.23 0.98
N TYR A 123 1.66 5.02 2.00
CA TYR A 123 2.87 4.84 2.83
C TYR A 123 3.15 3.39 3.24
N SER A 124 2.12 2.62 3.61
CA SER A 124 2.29 1.21 3.98
C SER A 124 2.73 0.33 2.81
N ILE A 125 2.48 0.74 1.57
CA ILE A 125 2.97 0.04 0.37
C ILE A 125 4.46 0.31 0.20
N PHE A 126 4.88 1.57 0.31
CA PHE A 126 6.30 1.95 0.28
C PHE A 126 7.09 1.26 1.40
N GLN A 127 6.54 1.28 2.62
CA GLN A 127 7.13 0.56 3.75
C GLN A 127 7.30 -0.93 3.47
N ALA A 128 6.30 -1.59 2.90
CA ALA A 128 6.41 -3.00 2.54
C ALA A 128 7.60 -3.25 1.59
N VAL A 129 7.74 -2.43 0.55
CA VAL A 129 8.85 -2.56 -0.40
C VAL A 129 10.20 -2.24 0.25
N ASP A 130 10.28 -1.22 1.11
CA ASP A 130 11.50 -0.87 1.84
C ASP A 130 12.01 -2.02 2.72
N TYR A 131 11.07 -2.81 3.28
CA TYR A 131 11.37 -4.03 4.07
C TYR A 131 11.45 -5.32 3.24
N GLY A 132 11.59 -5.23 1.93
CA GLY A 132 11.75 -6.41 1.07
C GLY A 132 10.49 -7.24 0.90
N LYS A 133 9.29 -6.67 1.04
CA LYS A 133 8.02 -7.39 0.87
C LYS A 133 7.45 -7.12 -0.52
N LEU A 134 7.12 -8.18 -1.24
CA LEU A 134 6.52 -8.09 -2.58
C LEU A 134 5.05 -7.65 -2.48
N PRO A 135 4.66 -6.47 -2.94
CA PRO A 135 3.28 -6.02 -2.80
C PRO A 135 2.37 -6.64 -3.86
N ILE A 136 1.15 -7.02 -3.47
CA ILE A 136 0.04 -7.21 -4.41
C ILE A 136 -0.76 -5.91 -4.39
N LEU A 137 -0.82 -5.21 -5.52
CA LEU A 137 -1.41 -3.88 -5.66
C LEU A 137 -2.83 -3.95 -6.22
N SER A 138 -3.65 -2.91 -5.99
CA SER A 138 -4.86 -2.73 -6.78
C SER A 138 -4.50 -2.35 -8.23
N LYS A 139 -5.39 -2.65 -9.19
CA LYS A 139 -5.17 -2.29 -10.60
C LYS A 139 -5.20 -0.77 -10.82
N GLU A 140 -5.89 -0.05 -9.94
CA GLU A 140 -5.98 1.40 -9.99
C GLU A 140 -4.74 2.11 -9.44
N TRP A 141 -4.03 1.49 -8.51
CA TRP A 141 -2.86 2.12 -7.90
C TRP A 141 -1.67 2.09 -8.86
N MET A 142 -1.19 3.25 -9.27
CA MET A 142 -0.13 3.37 -10.28
C MET A 142 -0.46 2.57 -11.55
N LYS A 143 -1.67 2.77 -12.09
CA LYS A 143 -2.24 1.99 -13.19
C LYS A 143 -1.37 1.94 -14.44
N ASP A 144 -0.58 2.98 -14.67
CA ASP A 144 0.30 3.12 -15.83
C ASP A 144 1.62 2.35 -15.68
N TRP A 145 1.88 1.79 -14.49
CA TRP A 145 3.04 0.95 -14.27
C TRP A 145 2.76 -0.49 -14.69
N ASN A 146 3.63 -1.03 -15.51
CA ASN A 146 3.57 -2.42 -15.92
C ASN A 146 4.05 -3.34 -14.78
N TYR A 147 3.20 -3.55 -13.78
CA TYR A 147 3.47 -4.41 -12.64
C TYR A 147 2.47 -5.57 -12.61
N PRO A 148 2.92 -6.84 -12.62
CA PRO A 148 2.03 -7.98 -12.84
C PRO A 148 1.19 -8.39 -11.62
N PHE A 149 1.71 -8.19 -10.40
CA PHE A 149 1.05 -8.68 -9.18
C PHE A 149 -0.02 -7.70 -8.71
N ARG A 150 -1.19 -7.76 -9.37
CA ARG A 150 -2.33 -6.87 -9.12
C ARG A 150 -3.62 -7.63 -8.90
N ALA A 151 -4.51 -7.11 -8.03
CA ALA A 151 -5.82 -7.70 -7.78
C ALA A 151 -6.83 -6.64 -7.33
N ASP A 152 -8.06 -6.72 -7.85
CA ASP A 152 -9.19 -5.89 -7.44
C ASP A 152 -10.35 -6.71 -6.86
N THR A 153 -10.28 -8.03 -6.97
CA THR A 153 -11.22 -8.97 -6.34
C THR A 153 -10.48 -9.94 -5.42
N LYS A 154 -11.23 -10.57 -4.49
CA LYS A 154 -10.67 -11.60 -3.61
C LYS A 154 -10.11 -12.78 -4.41
N THR A 155 -10.83 -13.22 -5.43
CA THR A 155 -10.42 -14.34 -6.30
C THR A 155 -9.12 -14.02 -7.04
N GLU A 156 -8.99 -12.81 -7.60
CA GLU A 156 -7.74 -12.37 -8.22
C GLU A 156 -6.59 -12.31 -7.21
N PHE A 157 -6.86 -11.83 -5.99
CA PHE A 157 -5.86 -11.76 -4.93
C PHE A 157 -5.34 -13.16 -4.55
N GLU A 158 -6.23 -14.12 -4.36
CA GLU A 158 -5.89 -15.52 -4.08
C GLU A 158 -5.11 -16.14 -5.25
N GLY A 159 -5.55 -15.90 -6.48
CA GLY A 159 -4.85 -16.33 -7.69
C GLY A 159 -3.44 -15.73 -7.80
N THR A 160 -3.29 -14.45 -7.49
CA THR A 160 -1.99 -13.76 -7.51
C THR A 160 -1.05 -14.32 -6.44
N ILE A 161 -1.54 -14.64 -5.24
CA ILE A 161 -0.74 -15.33 -4.21
C ILE A 161 -0.22 -16.68 -4.73
N GLN A 162 -1.08 -17.49 -5.38
CA GLN A 162 -0.67 -18.78 -5.93
C GLN A 162 0.36 -18.58 -7.07
N TRP A 163 0.17 -17.59 -7.91
CA TRP A 163 1.14 -17.26 -8.95
C TRP A 163 2.50 -16.89 -8.34
N ILE A 164 2.55 -16.01 -7.35
CA ILE A 164 3.80 -15.63 -6.66
C ILE A 164 4.47 -16.86 -6.01
N LYS A 165 3.69 -17.75 -5.38
CA LYS A 165 4.21 -18.98 -4.77
C LYS A 165 4.85 -19.92 -5.77
N ASN A 166 4.32 -19.99 -6.98
CA ASN A 166 4.78 -20.88 -8.05
C ASN A 166 5.84 -20.23 -8.96
N SER A 167 6.08 -18.92 -8.84
CA SER A 167 7.10 -18.23 -9.60
C SER A 167 8.49 -18.46 -9.02
N ASP A 168 9.51 -18.55 -9.89
CA ASP A 168 10.90 -18.59 -9.44
C ASP A 168 11.30 -17.27 -8.72
N TYR A 169 12.38 -17.35 -7.98
CA TYR A 169 12.86 -16.22 -7.18
C TYR A 169 13.35 -15.06 -8.06
N GLU A 170 14.05 -15.35 -9.15
CA GLU A 170 14.60 -14.32 -10.03
C GLU A 170 13.50 -13.52 -10.75
N TYR A 171 12.40 -14.19 -11.15
CA TYR A 171 11.23 -13.52 -11.70
C TYR A 171 10.59 -12.56 -10.68
N LYS A 172 10.40 -13.01 -9.42
CA LYS A 172 9.88 -12.17 -8.34
C LYS A 172 10.81 -11.00 -8.04
N LYS A 173 12.12 -11.26 -7.97
CA LYS A 173 13.15 -10.26 -7.72
C LYS A 173 13.21 -9.21 -8.83
N HIS A 174 13.10 -9.61 -10.08
CA HIS A 174 13.02 -8.68 -11.21
C HIS A 174 11.88 -7.67 -11.03
N TRP A 175 10.68 -8.15 -10.74
CA TRP A 175 9.52 -7.26 -10.57
C TRP A 175 9.56 -6.46 -9.28
N PHE A 176 10.12 -7.02 -8.22
CA PHE A 176 10.37 -6.29 -6.98
C PHE A 176 11.33 -5.12 -7.19
N ASN A 177 12.43 -5.32 -7.90
CA ASN A 177 13.37 -4.26 -8.21
C ASN A 177 12.71 -3.19 -9.10
N LYS A 178 11.95 -3.59 -10.09
CA LYS A 178 11.21 -2.66 -10.94
C LYS A 178 10.23 -1.78 -10.18
N ILE A 179 9.41 -2.36 -9.28
CA ILE A 179 8.47 -1.55 -8.50
C ILE A 179 9.21 -0.62 -7.53
N LYS A 180 10.33 -1.07 -6.97
CA LYS A 180 11.18 -0.27 -6.10
C LYS A 180 11.81 0.92 -6.84
N GLU A 181 12.31 0.72 -8.06
CA GLU A 181 12.82 1.78 -8.94
C GLU A 181 11.73 2.84 -9.20
N TYR A 182 10.52 2.41 -9.59
CA TYR A 182 9.39 3.33 -9.80
C TYR A 182 9.05 4.12 -8.53
N MET A 183 9.04 3.46 -7.37
CA MET A 183 8.73 4.12 -6.10
C MET A 183 9.81 5.14 -5.72
N LEU A 184 11.08 4.83 -5.93
CA LEU A 184 12.19 5.77 -5.68
C LEU A 184 12.08 7.01 -6.57
N GLU A 185 11.78 6.84 -7.85
CA GLU A 185 11.60 7.96 -8.79
C GLU A 185 10.45 8.88 -8.39
N TYR A 186 9.30 8.28 -8.00
CA TYR A 186 8.07 9.04 -7.70
C TYR A 186 8.03 9.62 -6.28
N SER A 187 8.84 9.13 -5.36
CA SER A 187 8.86 9.56 -3.97
C SER A 187 10.11 10.36 -3.58
N ASP A 188 10.85 10.86 -4.55
CA ASP A 188 12.07 11.64 -4.31
C ASP A 188 11.77 12.91 -3.52
N ARG A 189 12.43 13.04 -2.36
CA ARG A 189 12.23 14.16 -1.44
C ARG A 189 12.66 15.50 -2.02
N ASN A 190 13.76 15.52 -2.78
CA ASN A 190 14.29 16.77 -3.34
C ASN A 190 13.36 17.27 -4.45
N LYS A 191 12.85 16.36 -5.28
CA LYS A 191 11.82 16.67 -6.26
C LYS A 191 10.57 17.22 -5.58
N TRP A 192 10.08 16.58 -4.52
CA TRP A 192 8.93 17.04 -3.76
C TRP A 192 9.11 18.45 -3.19
N ILE A 193 10.27 18.74 -2.59
CA ILE A 193 10.61 20.08 -2.08
C ILE A 193 10.63 21.10 -3.22
N LYS A 194 11.25 20.75 -4.35
CA LYS A 194 11.32 21.64 -5.53
C LYS A 194 9.91 21.96 -6.04
N ASP A 195 9.06 20.95 -6.25
CA ASP A 195 7.70 21.13 -6.75
C ASP A 195 6.86 22.02 -5.81
N LEU A 196 7.02 21.88 -4.48
CA LEU A 196 6.38 22.76 -3.51
C LEU A 196 6.88 24.22 -3.60
N LEU A 197 8.20 24.42 -3.74
CA LEU A 197 8.79 25.75 -3.85
C LEU A 197 8.36 26.44 -5.15
N ASP A 198 8.29 25.73 -6.26
CA ASP A 198 7.82 26.25 -7.55
C ASP A 198 6.37 26.73 -7.46
N ILE A 199 5.52 26.01 -6.72
CA ILE A 199 4.13 26.42 -6.47
C ILE A 199 4.08 27.66 -5.57
N TYR A 200 4.91 27.69 -4.52
CA TYR A 200 4.90 28.81 -3.58
C TYR A 200 5.34 30.12 -4.25
N ASN A 201 6.28 30.04 -5.20
CA ASN A 201 6.84 31.20 -5.90
C ASN A 201 6.02 31.64 -7.13
N SER A 202 5.02 30.87 -7.56
CA SER A 202 4.16 31.18 -8.74
C SER A 202 2.84 31.83 -8.32
#